data_a71547354af3f6ede50fa8c8a9878237
#
_entry.id   a71547354af3f6ede50fa8c8a9878237
#
_cell.length_a   1.000
_cell.length_b   1.000
_cell.length_c   1.000
_cell.angle_alpha   90.00
_cell.angle_beta   90.00
_cell.angle_gamma   90.00
#
_symmetry.space_group_name_H-M   'P 1'
#
loop_
_entity.id
_entity.type
_entity.pdbx_description
1 polymer ?
#
loop_
_entity_poly.entity_id
_entity_poly.type
_entity_poly.pdbx_seq_one_letter_code
_entity_poly.pdbx_strand_id
1 'polypeptide(L)'
;MRNKLLTMVAALLISSYSIACTNFLVSKGASADGSVMITYAADSHTLYGELYFYPAATYPSGTLLDIYEWDTGTFLGQIPQVSQTYKVVGNMNENQVAIGETTFGGRS
;
A
#
# COMPACT_ATOMS: atom_id res chain seq x y z
N MET A 1 -36.91 -27.17 -12.63
CA MET A 1 -36.08 -26.13 -13.29
C MET A 1 -36.14 -24.78 -12.59
N ARG A 2 -37.34 -24.32 -12.18
CA ARG A 2 -37.53 -23.00 -11.50
C ARG A 2 -36.68 -22.81 -10.22
N ASN A 3 -36.54 -23.84 -9.38
CA ASN A 3 -35.76 -23.74 -8.14
C ASN A 3 -34.23 -23.66 -8.39
N LYS A 4 -33.71 -24.33 -9.42
CA LYS A 4 -32.30 -24.26 -9.79
C LYS A 4 -31.92 -22.88 -10.35
N LEU A 5 -32.84 -22.26 -11.08
CA LEU A 5 -32.65 -20.89 -11.58
C LEU A 5 -32.65 -19.87 -10.44
N LEU A 6 -33.58 -20.04 -9.47
CA LEU A 6 -33.58 -19.16 -8.27
C LEU A 6 -32.33 -19.30 -7.44
N THR A 7 -31.80 -20.51 -7.26
CA THR A 7 -30.55 -20.74 -6.54
C THR A 7 -29.35 -20.14 -7.27
N MET A 8 -29.34 -20.23 -8.59
CA MET A 8 -28.27 -19.66 -9.41
C MET A 8 -28.29 -18.11 -9.41
N VAL A 9 -29.47 -17.51 -9.46
CA VAL A 9 -29.67 -16.06 -9.34
C VAL A 9 -29.31 -15.58 -7.93
N ALA A 10 -29.70 -16.30 -6.87
CA ALA A 10 -29.32 -15.99 -5.50
C ALA A 10 -27.81 -16.11 -5.29
N ALA A 11 -27.14 -17.10 -5.90
CA ALA A 11 -25.68 -17.24 -5.83
C ALA A 11 -24.95 -16.11 -6.56
N LEU A 12 -25.49 -15.59 -7.66
CA LEU A 12 -24.96 -14.44 -8.37
C LEU A 12 -25.14 -13.12 -7.60
N LEU A 13 -26.18 -13.01 -6.78
CA LEU A 13 -26.45 -11.82 -5.96
C LEU A 13 -25.63 -11.79 -4.66
N ILE A 14 -25.02 -12.92 -4.28
CA ILE A 14 -24.11 -13.04 -3.12
C ILE A 14 -22.63 -12.82 -3.55
N SER A 15 -22.35 -12.50 -4.81
CA SER A 15 -21.03 -11.97 -5.17
C SER A 15 -20.87 -10.61 -4.48
N SER A 16 -20.59 -10.71 -3.20
CA SER A 16 -20.22 -9.62 -2.30
C SER A 16 -19.18 -8.77 -3.00
N TYR A 17 -19.40 -7.49 -3.00
CA TYR A 17 -18.37 -6.49 -3.34
C TYR A 17 -17.15 -6.78 -2.48
N SER A 18 -16.22 -7.55 -3.01
CA SER A 18 -14.91 -7.71 -2.41
C SER A 18 -14.15 -6.43 -2.70
N ILE A 19 -14.23 -5.47 -1.79
CA ILE A 19 -13.29 -4.35 -1.76
C ILE A 19 -12.03 -4.94 -1.15
N ALA A 20 -11.10 -5.34 -1.99
CA ALA A 20 -9.84 -5.93 -1.57
C ALA A 20 -8.71 -5.32 -2.38
N CYS A 21 -7.71 -4.79 -1.67
CA CYS A 21 -6.44 -4.40 -2.30
C CYS A 21 -5.69 -5.64 -2.77
N THR A 22 -4.99 -5.53 -3.88
CA THR A 22 -4.21 -6.63 -4.44
C THR A 22 -2.72 -6.27 -4.47
N ASN A 23 -1.90 -7.15 -3.91
CA ASN A 23 -0.45 -6.99 -3.88
C ASN A 23 0.23 -8.21 -4.50
N PHE A 24 1.30 -7.97 -5.26
CA PHE A 24 2.24 -9.01 -5.70
C PHE A 24 3.62 -8.71 -5.12
N LEU A 25 4.22 -9.70 -4.50
CA LEU A 25 5.60 -9.68 -4.03
C LEU A 25 6.40 -10.71 -4.82
N VAL A 26 7.40 -10.25 -5.54
CA VAL A 26 8.27 -11.10 -6.34
C VAL A 26 9.65 -11.10 -5.71
N SER A 27 10.09 -12.25 -5.22
CA SER A 27 11.42 -12.43 -4.65
C SER A 27 12.49 -12.62 -5.72
N LYS A 28 13.76 -12.47 -5.35
CA LYS A 28 14.92 -12.72 -6.26
C LYS A 28 14.86 -14.07 -6.95
N GLY A 29 14.38 -15.10 -6.25
CA GLY A 29 14.30 -16.46 -6.83
C GLY A 29 13.14 -16.66 -7.80
N ALA A 30 12.16 -15.75 -7.82
CA ALA A 30 10.99 -15.81 -8.68
C ALA A 30 11.10 -14.88 -9.91
N SER A 31 12.09 -13.98 -9.94
CA SER A 31 12.35 -13.08 -11.07
C SER A 31 13.39 -13.64 -12.03
N ALA A 32 13.30 -13.28 -13.29
CA ALA A 32 14.22 -13.76 -14.34
C ALA A 32 15.63 -13.16 -14.23
N ASP A 33 15.75 -11.96 -13.63
CA ASP A 33 16.98 -11.19 -13.52
C ASP A 33 17.47 -11.00 -12.07
N GLY A 34 16.83 -11.66 -11.11
CA GLY A 34 17.15 -11.53 -9.68
C GLY A 34 16.66 -10.23 -9.05
N SER A 35 15.79 -9.47 -9.72
CA SER A 35 15.18 -8.28 -9.14
C SER A 35 14.13 -8.63 -8.08
N VAL A 36 13.86 -7.71 -7.16
CA VAL A 36 12.74 -7.76 -6.23
C VAL A 36 11.70 -6.75 -6.68
N MET A 37 10.45 -7.19 -6.75
CA MET A 37 9.36 -6.33 -7.17
C MET A 37 8.21 -6.39 -6.17
N ILE A 38 7.57 -5.25 -5.96
CA ILE A 38 6.33 -5.16 -5.20
C ILE A 38 5.34 -4.32 -6.00
N THR A 39 4.09 -4.76 -6.03
CA THR A 39 2.99 -3.99 -6.59
C THR A 39 1.93 -3.78 -5.52
N TYR A 40 1.23 -2.68 -5.64
CA TYR A 40 0.07 -2.39 -4.82
C TYR A 40 -1.04 -1.80 -5.69
N ALA A 41 -2.23 -2.34 -5.59
CA ALA A 41 -3.42 -1.81 -6.23
C ALA A 41 -4.47 -1.57 -5.15
N ALA A 42 -4.85 -0.32 -4.96
CA ALA A 42 -5.98 0.06 -4.13
C ALA A 42 -7.26 -0.02 -4.98
N ASP A 43 -8.21 -0.86 -4.56
CA ASP A 43 -9.52 -0.96 -5.22
C ASP A 43 -10.40 0.21 -4.76
N SER A 44 -10.15 1.40 -5.30
CA SER A 44 -10.85 2.63 -4.96
C SER A 44 -11.19 3.43 -6.22
N HIS A 45 -12.34 4.08 -6.20
CA HIS A 45 -12.77 4.99 -7.27
C HIS A 45 -12.26 6.43 -7.07
N THR A 46 -11.68 6.74 -5.93
CA THR A 46 -11.28 8.11 -5.53
C THR A 46 -9.82 8.25 -5.21
N LEU A 47 -9.08 7.13 -5.05
CA LEU A 47 -7.67 7.14 -4.76
C LEU A 47 -6.88 6.95 -6.05
N TYR A 48 -6.03 7.91 -6.34
CA TYR A 48 -5.14 7.87 -7.50
C TYR A 48 -3.70 7.75 -7.02
N GLY A 49 -2.95 6.81 -7.60
CA GLY A 49 -1.54 6.66 -7.29
C GLY A 49 -0.71 7.81 -7.91
N GLU A 50 0.26 8.28 -7.16
CA GLU A 50 1.28 9.21 -7.63
C GLU A 50 2.66 8.57 -7.48
N LEU A 51 3.58 8.95 -8.38
CA LEU A 51 4.96 8.54 -8.25
C LEU A 51 5.69 9.59 -7.40
N TYR A 52 5.95 9.25 -6.15
CA TYR A 52 6.70 10.11 -5.24
C TYR A 52 8.21 9.91 -5.39
N PHE A 53 8.94 11.01 -5.26
CA PHE A 53 10.39 10.98 -5.12
C PHE A 53 10.80 11.78 -3.88
N TYR A 54 11.52 11.12 -2.99
CA TYR A 54 12.12 11.73 -1.81
C TYR A 54 13.65 11.62 -1.92
N PRO A 55 14.38 12.74 -1.96
CA PRO A 55 15.84 12.70 -1.97
C PRO A 55 16.39 12.20 -0.63
N ALA A 56 17.60 11.64 -0.65
CA ALA A 56 18.33 11.36 0.57
C ALA A 56 18.61 12.67 1.31
N ALA A 57 18.53 12.63 2.64
CA ALA A 57 18.73 13.80 3.49
C ALA A 57 19.39 13.42 4.82
N THR A 58 20.03 14.42 5.45
CA THR A 58 20.54 14.33 6.81
C THR A 58 19.84 15.37 7.69
N TYR A 59 19.55 14.99 8.91
CA TYR A 59 18.78 15.79 9.86
C TYR A 59 19.57 15.99 11.15
N PRO A 60 19.53 17.18 11.76
CA PRO A 60 20.11 17.42 13.07
C PRO A 60 19.54 16.49 14.14
N SER A 61 20.34 16.21 15.17
CA SER A 61 19.85 15.45 16.33
C SER A 61 18.68 16.17 17.00
N GLY A 62 17.64 15.42 17.35
CA GLY A 62 16.43 15.96 17.97
C GLY A 62 15.41 16.53 16.98
N THR A 63 15.64 16.44 15.67
CA THR A 63 14.62 16.77 14.66
C THR A 63 13.38 15.91 14.85
N LEU A 64 12.21 16.50 14.73
CA LEU A 64 10.91 15.83 14.78
C LEU A 64 10.28 15.83 13.38
N LEU A 65 9.62 14.74 13.04
CA LEU A 65 8.82 14.58 11.83
C LEU A 65 7.35 14.71 12.19
N ASP A 66 6.67 15.64 11.53
CA ASP A 66 5.23 15.81 11.67
C ASP A 66 4.50 14.68 10.94
N ILE A 67 3.52 14.11 11.62
CA ILE A 67 2.66 13.05 11.07
C ILE A 67 1.26 13.60 10.85
N TYR A 68 0.77 13.38 9.67
CA TYR A 68 -0.56 13.78 9.25
C TYR A 68 -1.35 12.56 8.80
N GLU A 69 -2.64 12.58 9.04
CA GLU A 69 -3.56 11.61 8.46
C GLU A 69 -3.58 11.81 6.93
N TRP A 70 -3.48 10.73 6.21
CA TRP A 70 -3.22 10.78 4.77
C TRP A 70 -4.38 11.37 3.96
N ASP A 71 -5.62 11.03 4.28
CA ASP A 71 -6.81 11.40 3.52
C ASP A 71 -7.42 12.74 3.95
N THR A 72 -7.30 13.13 5.21
CA THR A 72 -7.86 14.38 5.74
C THR A 72 -6.82 15.49 5.93
N GLY A 73 -5.52 15.14 5.96
CA GLY A 73 -4.45 16.07 6.32
C GLY A 73 -4.45 16.50 7.78
N THR A 74 -5.20 15.81 8.65
CA THR A 74 -5.25 16.11 10.08
C THR A 74 -3.92 15.82 10.74
N PHE A 75 -3.38 16.80 11.49
CA PHE A 75 -2.15 16.60 12.25
C PHE A 75 -2.37 15.59 13.38
N LEU A 76 -1.56 14.53 13.40
CA LEU A 76 -1.66 13.44 14.38
C LEU A 76 -0.63 13.53 15.50
N GLY A 77 0.48 14.25 15.26
CA GLY A 77 1.56 14.37 16.24
C GLY A 77 2.94 14.36 15.56
N GLN A 78 3.95 14.12 16.36
CA GLN A 78 5.34 14.11 15.91
C GLN A 78 6.05 12.83 16.37
N ILE A 79 6.99 12.36 15.55
CA ILE A 79 7.89 11.27 15.89
C ILE A 79 9.33 11.73 15.74
N PRO A 80 10.31 11.11 16.41
CA PRO A 80 11.72 11.40 16.17
C PRO A 80 12.10 11.11 14.72
N GLN A 81 12.68 12.09 14.05
CA GLN A 81 13.25 11.94 12.73
C GLN A 81 14.57 11.18 12.81
N VAL A 82 14.76 10.17 11.94
CA VAL A 82 16.07 9.52 11.82
C VAL A 82 17.10 10.50 11.27
N SER A 83 18.36 10.36 11.71
CA SER A 83 19.43 11.29 11.34
C SER A 83 19.78 11.27 9.86
N GLN A 84 19.47 10.19 9.17
CA GLN A 84 19.72 10.03 7.73
C GLN A 84 18.59 9.25 7.06
N THR A 85 18.15 9.74 5.90
CA THR A 85 17.21 9.04 5.02
C THR A 85 17.89 8.70 3.69
N TYR A 86 17.34 7.71 3.00
CA TYR A 86 17.76 7.30 1.68
C TYR A 86 16.88 7.93 0.59
N LYS A 87 17.34 7.87 -0.66
CA LYS A 87 16.48 8.18 -1.81
C LYS A 87 15.35 7.16 -1.88
N VAL A 88 14.14 7.66 -2.10
CA VAL A 88 12.96 6.81 -2.29
C VAL A 88 12.26 7.21 -3.57
N VAL A 89 11.92 6.23 -4.40
CA VAL A 89 11.06 6.39 -5.56
C VAL A 89 9.84 5.49 -5.36
N GLY A 90 8.67 6.11 -5.34
CA GLY A 90 7.47 5.38 -4.92
C GLY A 90 7.68 4.84 -3.50
N ASN A 91 7.65 3.52 -3.35
CA ASN A 91 7.78 2.84 -2.07
C ASN A 91 9.09 2.04 -1.94
N MET A 92 10.09 2.30 -2.78
CA MET A 92 11.37 1.59 -2.77
C MET A 92 12.54 2.56 -2.62
N ASN A 93 13.51 2.21 -1.77
CA ASN A 93 14.74 2.96 -1.62
C ASN A 93 15.88 2.44 -2.50
N GLU A 94 16.99 3.18 -2.56
CA GLU A 94 18.18 2.85 -3.34
C GLU A 94 18.91 1.56 -2.91
N ASN A 95 18.59 1.03 -1.73
CA ASN A 95 19.09 -0.24 -1.24
C ASN A 95 18.13 -1.40 -1.56
N GLN A 96 17.13 -1.18 -2.41
CA GLN A 96 16.13 -2.17 -2.83
C GLN A 96 15.21 -2.65 -1.67
N VAL A 97 15.06 -1.83 -0.64
CA VAL A 97 14.05 -2.07 0.39
C VAL A 97 12.76 -1.42 -0.05
N ALA A 98 11.71 -2.22 -0.18
CA ALA A 98 10.37 -1.78 -0.54
C ALA A 98 9.41 -1.99 0.62
N ILE A 99 8.51 -1.04 0.82
CA ILE A 99 7.41 -1.11 1.79
C ILE A 99 6.12 -0.90 1.03
N GLY A 100 5.23 -1.86 1.11
CA GLY A 100 3.89 -1.76 0.57
C GLY A 100 2.87 -1.87 1.68
N GLU A 101 1.67 -1.44 1.41
CA GLU A 101 0.54 -1.61 2.32
C GLU A 101 -0.53 -2.49 1.69
N THR A 102 -1.40 -3.03 2.51
CA THR A 102 -2.66 -3.63 2.10
C THR A 102 -3.70 -3.33 3.16
N THR A 103 -4.90 -3.01 2.73
CA THR A 103 -6.01 -2.75 3.63
C THR A 103 -6.88 -3.99 3.75
N PHE A 104 -7.17 -4.40 4.96
CA PHE A 104 -8.10 -5.49 5.25
C PHE A 104 -8.94 -5.16 6.48
N GLY A 105 -10.18 -5.64 6.51
CA GLY A 105 -11.03 -5.53 7.67
C GLY A 105 -10.55 -6.47 8.80
N GLY A 106 -10.19 -5.90 9.94
CA GLY A 106 -9.89 -6.67 11.14
C GLY A 106 -11.16 -7.15 11.87
N ARG A 107 -11.01 -8.03 12.85
CA ARG A 107 -12.08 -8.31 13.83
C ARG A 107 -12.18 -7.13 14.78
N SER A 108 -13.35 -6.51 14.81
CA SER A 108 -13.77 -5.55 15.85
C SER A 108 -14.18 -6.29 17.11
#